data_6dea15f026409ea00f4d92fe2b1f1913
#
_entry.id   6dea15f026409ea00f4d92fe2b1f1913
#
_cell.length_a   1.000
_cell.length_b   1.000
_cell.length_c   1.000
_cell.angle_alpha   90.00
_cell.angle_beta   90.00
_cell.angle_gamma   90.00
#
_symmetry.space_group_name_H-M   'P 1'
#
loop_
_entity.id
_entity.type
_entity.pdbx_description
1 polymer ?
#
loop_
_entity_poly.entity_id
_entity_poly.type
_entity_poly.pdbx_seq_one_letter_code
_entity_poly.pdbx_strand_id
1 'polypeptide(L)'
;KTSFLLDQKQSKNGMAQERYNNYKNQPLNFTFPSHFDGTLRQAQGDIAPVGSRPKAAIIREKGSNSEREMANAMYLAGFDVKDVHMTDLISGRETLEDIQFIGAVGGFSNSDVLGSAKGWAGAFLYNEKAKAALENFYKRPDTMSVGICNGCQLLMELELINPEHDVHGKMIHNTSGKHESNFVSVKVQENNSIMLSTLAGSTLGVWISHGEGKFNLPKEESAYNIVGKYAYEQYPANPNGSDYNTAMLCDTTGRHLVTMPHIERSTFQWNWANYPNNRHDEVTPWLEAFVNARKWCEVNKK
;
A
#
# COMPACT_ATOMS: atom_id res chain seq x y z
N LYS A 1 29.93 -17.17 -12.43
CA LYS A 1 30.54 -16.97 -11.07
C LYS A 1 29.63 -16.11 -10.17
N THR A 2 29.08 -15.01 -10.69
CA THR A 2 28.25 -14.11 -9.86
C THR A 2 26.97 -14.77 -9.39
N SER A 3 26.26 -15.50 -10.26
CA SER A 3 25.03 -16.20 -9.88
C SER A 3 25.28 -17.27 -8.82
N PHE A 4 26.34 -18.03 -8.94
CA PHE A 4 26.74 -19.05 -7.97
C PHE A 4 27.04 -18.43 -6.59
N LEU A 5 27.77 -17.32 -6.54
CA LEU A 5 28.09 -16.63 -5.29
C LEU A 5 26.83 -16.01 -4.65
N LEU A 6 25.91 -15.51 -5.45
CA LEU A 6 24.65 -14.98 -4.98
C LEU A 6 23.77 -16.09 -4.40
N ASP A 7 23.66 -17.21 -5.09
CA ASP A 7 22.87 -18.36 -4.63
C ASP A 7 23.41 -18.90 -3.30
N GLN A 8 24.73 -19.06 -3.20
CA GLN A 8 25.38 -19.58 -2.01
C GLN A 8 25.33 -18.65 -0.78
N LYS A 9 25.34 -17.33 -0.98
CA LYS A 9 25.52 -16.36 0.11
C LYS A 9 24.32 -15.49 0.42
N GLN A 10 23.44 -15.22 -0.55
CA GLN A 10 22.42 -14.18 -0.45
C GLN A 10 20.99 -14.68 -0.57
N SER A 11 20.78 -15.89 -1.04
CA SER A 11 19.44 -16.38 -1.30
C SER A 11 19.29 -17.82 -0.79
N LYS A 12 18.14 -18.06 -0.18
CA LYS A 12 17.67 -19.40 0.12
C LYS A 12 16.79 -19.90 -1.03
N ASN A 13 16.61 -21.20 -1.14
CA ASN A 13 15.68 -21.83 -2.08
C ASN A 13 15.98 -21.57 -3.58
N GLY A 14 17.24 -21.32 -3.94
CA GLY A 14 17.62 -21.14 -5.35
C GLY A 14 17.16 -19.83 -6.00
N MET A 15 16.67 -18.86 -5.21
CA MET A 15 16.11 -17.61 -5.73
C MET A 15 17.09 -16.77 -6.58
N ALA A 16 18.40 -16.83 -6.29
CA ALA A 16 19.40 -16.13 -7.10
C ALA A 16 19.51 -16.72 -8.51
N GLN A 17 19.41 -18.05 -8.64
CA GLN A 17 19.39 -18.72 -9.93
C GLN A 17 18.10 -18.42 -10.69
N GLU A 18 16.97 -18.38 -10.00
CA GLU A 18 15.69 -18.02 -10.61
C GLU A 18 15.70 -16.57 -11.14
N ARG A 19 16.23 -15.62 -10.36
CA ARG A 19 16.43 -14.23 -10.80
C ARG A 19 17.29 -14.17 -12.06
N TYR A 20 18.40 -14.92 -12.10
CA TYR A 20 19.27 -14.99 -13.27
C TYR A 20 18.55 -15.55 -14.50
N ASN A 21 17.76 -16.60 -14.33
CA ASN A 21 17.01 -17.20 -15.42
C ASN A 21 15.91 -16.27 -15.97
N ASN A 22 15.27 -15.50 -15.10
CA ASN A 22 14.10 -14.69 -15.43
C ASN A 22 14.42 -13.26 -15.87
N TYR A 23 15.63 -12.75 -15.66
CA TYR A 23 15.92 -11.33 -15.86
C TYR A 23 15.64 -10.80 -17.29
N LYS A 24 15.67 -11.66 -18.30
CA LYS A 24 15.31 -11.31 -19.68
C LYS A 24 13.83 -11.55 -19.99
N ASN A 25 13.17 -12.39 -19.21
CA ASN A 25 11.81 -12.84 -19.47
C ASN A 25 10.75 -11.96 -18.77
N GLN A 26 11.18 -11.06 -17.93
CA GLN A 26 10.33 -10.19 -17.12
C GLN A 26 10.67 -8.70 -17.36
N PRO A 27 10.48 -8.18 -18.59
CA PRO A 27 10.76 -6.78 -18.86
C PRO A 27 9.78 -5.88 -18.10
N LEU A 28 10.28 -4.71 -17.67
CA LEU A 28 9.45 -3.66 -17.09
C LEU A 28 8.70 -2.94 -18.21
N ASN A 29 7.49 -3.38 -18.49
CA ASN A 29 6.58 -2.75 -19.44
C ASN A 29 5.47 -2.03 -18.67
N PHE A 30 5.16 -0.79 -19.08
CA PHE A 30 4.16 0.02 -18.41
C PHE A 30 3.04 0.39 -19.37
N THR A 31 1.82 0.36 -18.87
CA THR A 31 0.62 0.85 -19.55
C THR A 31 -0.05 1.85 -18.64
N PHE A 32 -0.17 3.08 -19.12
CA PHE A 32 -0.79 4.18 -18.39
C PHE A 32 -2.28 4.26 -18.71
N PRO A 33 -3.11 4.79 -17.78
CA PRO A 33 -4.51 5.08 -18.10
C PRO A 33 -4.60 6.05 -19.29
N SER A 34 -5.53 5.84 -20.19
CA SER A 34 -5.64 6.63 -21.43
C SER A 34 -5.94 8.11 -21.20
N HIS A 35 -6.58 8.46 -20.09
CA HIS A 35 -6.90 9.84 -19.70
C HIS A 35 -5.74 10.57 -19.02
N PHE A 36 -4.67 9.85 -18.64
CA PHE A 36 -3.57 10.41 -17.86
C PHE A 36 -2.62 11.22 -18.75
N ASP A 37 -2.55 12.53 -18.54
CA ASP A 37 -1.69 13.45 -19.29
C ASP A 37 -0.36 13.77 -18.60
N GLY A 38 -0.17 13.34 -17.36
CA GLY A 38 1.07 13.49 -16.60
C GLY A 38 1.22 14.84 -15.90
N THR A 39 0.26 15.75 -15.99
CA THR A 39 0.33 17.03 -15.29
C THR A 39 -0.24 16.96 -13.89
N LEU A 40 0.37 17.66 -12.94
CA LEU A 40 -0.12 17.73 -11.57
C LEU A 40 -1.52 18.34 -11.52
N ARG A 41 -1.76 19.39 -12.33
CA ARG A 41 -3.07 20.04 -12.39
C ARG A 41 -4.20 19.12 -12.88
N GLN A 42 -3.94 18.31 -13.90
CA GLN A 42 -4.92 17.33 -14.38
C GLN A 42 -5.23 16.28 -13.31
N ALA A 43 -4.19 15.76 -12.67
CA ALA A 43 -4.35 14.75 -11.61
C ALA A 43 -5.14 15.32 -10.42
N GLN A 44 -4.86 16.56 -10.01
CA GLN A 44 -5.51 17.19 -8.85
C GLN A 44 -6.95 17.64 -9.12
N GLY A 45 -7.22 18.19 -10.31
CA GLY A 45 -8.45 18.95 -10.57
C GLY A 45 -8.58 20.17 -9.65
N ASP A 46 -9.80 20.58 -9.35
CA ASP A 46 -10.06 21.68 -8.43
C ASP A 46 -9.91 21.21 -6.98
N ILE A 47 -9.04 21.88 -6.23
CA ILE A 47 -8.77 21.61 -4.81
C ILE A 47 -9.30 22.75 -3.97
N ALA A 48 -10.05 22.42 -2.92
CA ALA A 48 -10.54 23.37 -1.93
C ALA A 48 -9.36 24.09 -1.20
N PRO A 49 -9.56 25.32 -0.68
CA PRO A 49 -8.58 25.97 0.19
C PRO A 49 -8.22 25.13 1.41
N VAL A 50 -6.99 25.27 1.89
CA VAL A 50 -6.54 24.65 3.16
C VAL A 50 -7.48 25.05 4.29
N GLY A 51 -7.82 24.10 5.16
CA GLY A 51 -8.79 24.26 6.24
C GLY A 51 -10.23 23.90 5.88
N SER A 52 -10.55 23.76 4.58
CA SER A 52 -11.87 23.29 4.10
C SER A 52 -11.82 21.94 3.38
N ARG A 53 -10.64 21.37 3.23
CA ARG A 53 -10.39 20.08 2.61
C ARG A 53 -10.86 18.92 3.49
N PRO A 54 -11.12 17.73 2.93
CA PRO A 54 -11.27 16.53 3.74
C PRO A 54 -10.05 16.30 4.62
N LYS A 55 -10.26 15.83 5.84
CA LYS A 55 -9.16 15.59 6.78
C LYS A 55 -8.63 14.16 6.63
N ALA A 56 -7.32 14.05 6.47
CA ALA A 56 -6.62 12.78 6.48
C ALA A 56 -5.67 12.70 7.67
N ALA A 57 -5.44 11.51 8.20
CA ALA A 57 -4.44 11.25 9.22
C ALA A 57 -3.43 10.21 8.76
N ILE A 58 -2.15 10.48 9.04
CA ILE A 58 -1.10 9.49 8.92
C ILE A 58 -0.98 8.79 10.26
N ILE A 59 -1.21 7.48 10.29
CA ILE A 59 -1.01 6.69 11.50
C ILE A 59 0.38 6.09 11.47
N ARG A 60 1.16 6.36 12.51
CA ARG A 60 2.54 5.87 12.63
C ARG A 60 2.88 5.40 14.04
N GLU A 61 3.87 4.53 14.12
CA GLU A 61 4.45 4.00 15.35
C GLU A 61 5.97 4.18 15.32
N LYS A 62 6.64 4.08 16.46
CA LYS A 62 8.11 4.10 16.49
C LYS A 62 8.68 2.99 15.60
N GLY A 63 9.67 3.35 14.78
CA GLY A 63 10.28 2.45 13.78
C GLY A 63 9.55 2.42 12.44
N SER A 64 8.36 3.00 12.32
CA SER A 64 7.72 3.24 11.02
C SER A 64 8.44 4.34 10.23
N ASN A 65 8.26 4.37 8.92
CA ASN A 65 8.77 5.41 8.03
C ASN A 65 7.82 5.59 6.84
N SER A 66 8.16 6.50 5.91
CA SER A 66 7.35 6.99 4.78
C SER A 66 6.20 7.93 5.18
N GLU A 67 6.19 8.43 6.40
CA GLU A 67 5.21 9.42 6.84
C GLU A 67 5.27 10.71 6.01
N ARG A 68 6.46 11.12 5.57
CA ARG A 68 6.64 12.33 4.75
C ARG A 68 6.13 12.15 3.35
N GLU A 69 6.45 11.04 2.72
CA GLU A 69 5.98 10.69 1.37
C GLU A 69 4.46 10.52 1.36
N MET A 70 3.91 9.84 2.37
CA MET A 70 2.47 9.68 2.53
C MET A 70 1.77 11.05 2.74
N ALA A 71 2.33 11.89 3.64
CA ALA A 71 1.80 13.24 3.87
C ALA A 71 1.81 14.06 2.60
N ASN A 72 2.91 14.01 1.84
CA ASN A 72 3.06 14.76 0.60
C ASN A 72 2.06 14.28 -0.45
N ALA A 73 1.89 12.96 -0.63
CA ALA A 73 0.92 12.40 -1.57
C ALA A 73 -0.52 12.82 -1.22
N MET A 74 -0.90 12.73 0.06
CA MET A 74 -2.21 13.17 0.55
C MET A 74 -2.40 14.69 0.40
N TYR A 75 -1.38 15.49 0.73
CA TYR A 75 -1.45 16.96 0.60
C TYR A 75 -1.59 17.39 -0.86
N LEU A 76 -0.79 16.81 -1.75
CA LEU A 76 -0.89 17.04 -3.19
C LEU A 76 -2.24 16.62 -3.75
N ALA A 77 -2.82 15.54 -3.25
CA ALA A 77 -4.16 15.11 -3.61
C ALA A 77 -5.27 16.05 -3.11
N GLY A 78 -4.97 16.95 -2.15
CA GLY A 78 -5.91 17.95 -1.65
C GLY A 78 -6.57 17.63 -0.33
N PHE A 79 -5.91 16.86 0.54
CA PHE A 79 -6.30 16.68 1.93
C PHE A 79 -5.67 17.72 2.86
N ASP A 80 -6.34 18.01 3.98
CA ASP A 80 -5.71 18.57 5.17
C ASP A 80 -5.16 17.40 6.00
N VAL A 81 -3.83 17.31 6.12
CA VAL A 81 -3.15 16.11 6.64
C VAL A 81 -2.69 16.34 8.08
N LYS A 82 -3.00 15.38 8.95
CA LYS A 82 -2.61 15.33 10.37
C LYS A 82 -1.66 14.17 10.61
N ASP A 83 -0.55 14.42 11.28
CA ASP A 83 0.37 13.38 11.76
C ASP A 83 -0.12 12.85 13.12
N VAL A 84 -0.41 11.55 13.19
CA VAL A 84 -0.95 10.86 14.37
C VAL A 84 -0.02 9.71 14.76
N HIS A 85 0.68 9.90 15.87
CA HIS A 85 1.48 8.83 16.47
C HIS A 85 0.61 7.95 17.38
N MET A 86 0.95 6.67 17.51
CA MET A 86 0.20 5.75 18.38
C MET A 86 0.02 6.24 19.81
N THR A 87 0.98 7.03 20.33
CA THR A 87 0.84 7.66 21.66
C THR A 87 -0.33 8.62 21.76
N ASP A 88 -0.77 9.22 20.65
CA ASP A 88 -1.93 10.11 20.62
C ASP A 88 -3.23 9.33 20.77
N LEU A 89 -3.33 8.19 20.07
CA LEU A 89 -4.46 7.27 20.19
C LEU A 89 -4.51 6.58 21.55
N ILE A 90 -3.37 6.10 22.04
CA ILE A 90 -3.24 5.44 23.36
C ILE A 90 -3.64 6.37 24.49
N SER A 91 -3.23 7.63 24.43
CA SER A 91 -3.58 8.63 25.45
C SER A 91 -5.01 9.16 25.32
N GLY A 92 -5.63 9.01 24.14
CA GLY A 92 -6.93 9.58 23.80
C GLY A 92 -6.88 11.05 23.41
N ARG A 93 -5.70 11.61 23.10
CA ARG A 93 -5.58 12.96 22.50
C ARG A 93 -6.12 13.01 21.07
N GLU A 94 -6.14 11.86 20.41
CA GLU A 94 -6.70 11.66 19.08
C GLU A 94 -7.77 10.56 19.13
N THR A 95 -8.91 10.79 18.49
CA THR A 95 -10.05 9.86 18.44
C THR A 95 -10.46 9.49 17.03
N LEU A 96 -9.87 10.12 16.00
CA LEU A 96 -10.16 9.98 14.58
C LEU A 96 -11.60 10.37 14.17
N GLU A 97 -12.37 11.02 15.05
CA GLU A 97 -13.77 11.35 14.79
C GLU A 97 -13.95 12.32 13.62
N ASP A 98 -13.00 13.25 13.44
CA ASP A 98 -13.01 14.25 12.37
C ASP A 98 -12.19 13.82 11.14
N ILE A 99 -11.60 12.64 11.15
CA ILE A 99 -10.77 12.11 10.08
C ILE A 99 -11.63 11.26 9.13
N GLN A 100 -11.48 11.49 7.81
CA GLN A 100 -12.17 10.72 6.79
C GLN A 100 -11.26 9.72 6.08
N PHE A 101 -9.94 9.97 6.03
CA PHE A 101 -8.99 9.08 5.39
C PHE A 101 -7.79 8.83 6.29
N ILE A 102 -7.46 7.57 6.56
CA ILE A 102 -6.24 7.21 7.27
C ILE A 102 -5.25 6.50 6.36
N GLY A 103 -3.97 6.84 6.49
CA GLY A 103 -2.83 6.15 5.90
C GLY A 103 -1.96 5.53 6.98
N ALA A 104 -1.96 4.20 7.08
CA ALA A 104 -0.99 3.49 7.90
C ALA A 104 0.30 3.30 7.10
N VAL A 105 1.40 3.85 7.62
CA VAL A 105 2.66 3.95 6.87
C VAL A 105 3.52 2.69 6.93
N GLY A 106 4.54 2.64 6.08
CA GLY A 106 5.52 1.56 6.03
C GLY A 106 6.54 1.60 7.18
N GLY A 107 7.59 0.80 7.06
CA GLY A 107 8.71 0.73 7.99
C GLY A 107 8.78 -0.57 8.77
N PHE A 108 9.31 -0.49 9.99
CA PHE A 108 9.54 -1.62 10.89
C PHE A 108 9.05 -1.23 12.29
N SER A 109 7.73 -1.15 12.46
CA SER A 109 7.14 -0.74 13.74
C SER A 109 7.60 -1.65 14.88
N ASN A 110 8.03 -1.03 15.99
CA ASN A 110 8.60 -1.74 17.13
C ASN A 110 9.75 -2.70 16.75
N SER A 111 10.50 -2.36 15.67
CA SER A 111 11.59 -3.17 15.10
C SER A 111 11.17 -4.57 14.65
N ASP A 112 9.88 -4.79 14.40
CA ASP A 112 9.24 -6.08 14.04
C ASP A 112 9.66 -7.26 14.95
N VAL A 113 9.96 -7.00 16.22
CA VAL A 113 10.47 -8.00 17.17
C VAL A 113 9.53 -9.22 17.31
N LEU A 114 8.22 -8.99 17.22
CA LEU A 114 7.21 -10.05 17.28
C LEU A 114 6.81 -10.57 15.89
N GLY A 115 7.41 -10.04 14.82
CA GLY A 115 7.02 -10.25 13.43
C GLY A 115 6.10 -9.14 12.91
N SER A 116 5.81 -9.20 11.63
CA SER A 116 5.13 -8.20 10.81
C SER A 116 4.04 -7.40 11.51
N ALA A 117 4.35 -6.18 11.95
CA ALA A 117 3.44 -5.22 12.60
C ALA A 117 2.68 -5.74 13.84
N LYS A 118 3.00 -6.92 14.39
CA LYS A 118 2.26 -7.50 15.52
C LYS A 118 2.35 -6.65 16.79
N GLY A 119 3.50 -6.02 17.03
CA GLY A 119 3.64 -5.07 18.14
C GLY A 119 2.75 -3.84 17.97
N TRP A 120 2.61 -3.34 16.74
CA TRP A 120 1.73 -2.23 16.41
C TRP A 120 0.25 -2.64 16.52
N ALA A 121 -0.12 -3.79 15.98
CA ALA A 121 -1.46 -4.35 16.13
C ALA A 121 -1.83 -4.54 17.60
N GLY A 122 -0.89 -5.04 18.42
CA GLY A 122 -1.07 -5.16 19.87
C GLY A 122 -1.38 -3.84 20.57
N ALA A 123 -0.79 -2.72 20.12
CA ALA A 123 -1.11 -1.40 20.66
C ALA A 123 -2.58 -1.01 20.42
N PHE A 124 -3.16 -1.41 19.29
CA PHE A 124 -4.60 -1.23 19.06
C PHE A 124 -5.45 -2.23 19.86
N LEU A 125 -5.10 -3.51 19.83
CA LEU A 125 -5.93 -4.57 20.40
C LEU A 125 -6.05 -4.50 21.94
N TYR A 126 -4.97 -4.08 22.61
CA TYR A 126 -4.86 -4.11 24.07
C TYR A 126 -4.95 -2.75 24.76
N ASN A 127 -5.14 -1.66 23.99
CA ASN A 127 -5.43 -0.36 24.55
C ASN A 127 -6.87 0.07 24.20
N GLU A 128 -7.72 0.24 25.20
CA GLU A 128 -9.14 0.52 25.02
C GLU A 128 -9.42 1.78 24.18
N LYS A 129 -8.64 2.85 24.39
CA LYS A 129 -8.83 4.13 23.67
C LYS A 129 -8.44 4.00 22.20
N ALA A 130 -7.26 3.44 21.92
CA ALA A 130 -6.80 3.22 20.54
C ALA A 130 -7.73 2.26 19.79
N LYS A 131 -8.17 1.18 20.45
CA LYS A 131 -9.14 0.23 19.91
C LYS A 131 -10.46 0.92 19.57
N ALA A 132 -11.03 1.65 20.50
CA ALA A 132 -12.30 2.36 20.29
C ALA A 132 -12.22 3.39 19.16
N ALA A 133 -11.11 4.15 19.06
CA ALA A 133 -10.89 5.11 18.00
C ALA A 133 -10.88 4.43 16.62
N LEU A 134 -10.16 3.32 16.49
CA LEU A 134 -10.08 2.57 15.24
C LEU A 134 -11.42 1.91 14.88
N GLU A 135 -12.07 1.23 15.83
CA GLU A 135 -13.38 0.59 15.59
C GLU A 135 -14.44 1.61 15.18
N ASN A 136 -14.50 2.78 15.85
CA ASN A 136 -15.43 3.84 15.50
C ASN A 136 -15.13 4.40 14.11
N PHE A 137 -13.86 4.53 13.73
CA PHE A 137 -13.47 4.95 12.39
C PHE A 137 -13.99 3.97 11.33
N TYR A 138 -13.76 2.66 11.50
CA TYR A 138 -14.18 1.65 10.52
C TYR A 138 -15.71 1.42 10.46
N LYS A 139 -16.45 1.71 11.53
CA LYS A 139 -17.93 1.66 11.55
C LYS A 139 -18.58 2.78 10.74
N ARG A 140 -17.89 3.88 10.52
CA ARG A 140 -18.42 5.03 9.77
C ARG A 140 -18.43 4.74 8.27
N PRO A 141 -19.55 5.08 7.56
CA PRO A 141 -19.64 4.88 6.12
C PRO A 141 -18.89 5.95 5.29
N ASP A 142 -18.47 7.05 5.92
CA ASP A 142 -17.79 8.20 5.31
C ASP A 142 -16.26 8.16 5.49
N THR A 143 -15.69 6.98 5.77
CA THR A 143 -14.25 6.81 6.01
C THR A 143 -13.60 5.85 5.03
N MET A 144 -12.32 6.08 4.78
CA MET A 144 -11.44 5.24 3.95
C MET A 144 -10.11 5.00 4.64
N SER A 145 -9.41 3.94 4.23
CA SER A 145 -8.04 3.69 4.70
C SER A 145 -7.14 3.13 3.61
N VAL A 146 -5.85 3.40 3.74
CA VAL A 146 -4.80 2.69 3.02
C VAL A 146 -3.70 2.25 3.98
N GLY A 147 -3.32 0.97 3.92
CA GLY A 147 -2.15 0.43 4.61
C GLY A 147 -1.06 0.09 3.61
N ILE A 148 0.14 0.65 3.78
CA ILE A 148 1.27 0.45 2.87
C ILE A 148 2.41 -0.26 3.60
N CYS A 149 2.90 -1.37 3.05
CA CYS A 149 4.02 -2.16 3.57
C CYS A 149 3.77 -2.58 5.04
N ASN A 150 4.42 -1.98 6.02
CA ASN A 150 4.16 -2.25 7.44
C ASN A 150 2.71 -1.88 7.84
N GLY A 151 2.13 -0.84 7.25
CA GLY A 151 0.71 -0.52 7.38
C GLY A 151 -0.22 -1.57 6.77
N CYS A 152 0.17 -2.20 5.65
CA CYS A 152 -0.54 -3.35 5.09
C CYS A 152 -0.53 -4.53 6.09
N GLN A 153 0.64 -4.85 6.61
CA GLN A 153 0.79 -5.88 7.63
C GLN A 153 -0.08 -5.61 8.86
N LEU A 154 -0.14 -4.35 9.31
CA LEU A 154 -1.00 -3.91 10.42
C LEU A 154 -2.48 -4.19 10.14
N LEU A 155 -3.00 -3.72 9.01
CA LEU A 155 -4.43 -3.87 8.70
C LEU A 155 -4.83 -5.33 8.44
N MET A 156 -3.90 -6.15 7.92
CA MET A 156 -4.09 -7.60 7.79
C MET A 156 -4.06 -8.31 9.16
N GLU A 157 -3.16 -7.93 10.07
CA GLU A 157 -3.07 -8.50 11.42
C GLU A 157 -4.29 -8.13 12.28
N LEU A 158 -4.89 -6.95 12.05
CA LEU A 158 -6.13 -6.49 12.67
C LEU A 158 -7.39 -7.03 11.99
N GLU A 159 -7.27 -7.85 10.94
CA GLU A 159 -8.36 -8.50 10.21
C GLU A 159 -9.38 -7.52 9.58
N LEU A 160 -8.92 -6.30 9.22
CA LEU A 160 -9.79 -5.20 8.77
C LEU A 160 -10.14 -5.26 7.28
N ILE A 161 -9.50 -6.12 6.50
CA ILE A 161 -9.69 -6.16 5.04
C ILE A 161 -10.74 -7.20 4.62
N ASN A 162 -10.78 -8.33 5.28
CA ASN A 162 -11.79 -9.36 5.06
C ASN A 162 -12.39 -9.80 6.40
N PRO A 163 -13.07 -8.89 7.13
CA PRO A 163 -13.58 -9.19 8.47
C PRO A 163 -14.66 -10.29 8.49
N GLU A 164 -15.28 -10.56 7.34
CA GLU A 164 -16.29 -11.59 7.14
C GLU A 164 -15.72 -13.01 7.01
N HIS A 165 -14.40 -13.15 6.82
CA HIS A 165 -13.77 -14.46 6.65
C HIS A 165 -13.65 -15.19 8.00
N ASP A 166 -13.90 -16.50 8.00
CA ASP A 166 -13.71 -17.40 9.13
C ASP A 166 -12.24 -17.79 9.34
N VAL A 167 -11.43 -17.73 8.26
CA VAL A 167 -9.98 -17.89 8.27
C VAL A 167 -9.35 -16.72 7.53
N HIS A 168 -8.55 -15.94 8.25
CA HIS A 168 -8.00 -14.69 7.71
C HIS A 168 -6.67 -14.90 7.00
N GLY A 169 -6.47 -14.11 5.93
CA GLY A 169 -5.18 -13.97 5.27
C GLY A 169 -4.14 -13.34 6.21
N LYS A 170 -2.88 -13.73 6.07
CA LYS A 170 -1.77 -13.23 6.90
C LYS A 170 -0.60 -12.79 6.05
N MET A 171 0.18 -11.85 6.60
CA MET A 171 1.47 -11.49 6.03
C MET A 171 2.55 -12.36 6.65
N ILE A 172 3.37 -12.99 5.81
CA ILE A 172 4.44 -13.89 6.25
C ILE A 172 5.76 -13.57 5.55
N HIS A 173 6.84 -14.26 5.93
CA HIS A 173 8.16 -14.09 5.35
C HIS A 173 8.15 -14.30 3.83
N ASN A 174 8.93 -13.48 3.12
CA ASN A 174 9.20 -13.69 1.72
C ASN A 174 9.74 -15.10 1.47
N THR A 175 9.33 -15.72 0.37
CA THR A 175 9.79 -17.08 -0.01
C THR A 175 11.32 -17.15 -0.13
N SER A 176 12.00 -16.04 -0.49
CA SER A 176 13.45 -15.93 -0.53
C SER A 176 14.12 -16.02 0.85
N GLY A 177 13.37 -15.83 1.93
CA GLY A 177 13.86 -15.81 3.31
C GLY A 177 14.74 -14.60 3.63
N LYS A 178 14.66 -13.54 2.84
CA LYS A 178 15.42 -12.30 3.04
C LYS A 178 14.57 -11.07 2.74
N HIS A 179 15.10 -9.89 3.11
CA HIS A 179 14.57 -8.60 2.69
C HIS A 179 14.73 -8.42 1.19
N GLU A 180 13.63 -8.14 0.50
CA GLU A 180 13.62 -7.80 -0.92
C GLU A 180 13.43 -6.30 -1.08
N SER A 181 14.30 -5.68 -1.87
CA SER A 181 14.20 -4.28 -2.26
C SER A 181 14.38 -4.20 -3.77
N ASN A 182 13.33 -3.79 -4.48
CA ASN A 182 13.30 -3.83 -5.93
C ASN A 182 12.30 -2.83 -6.50
N PHE A 183 12.46 -2.50 -7.78
CA PHE A 183 11.45 -1.81 -8.57
C PHE A 183 10.74 -2.84 -9.45
N VAL A 184 9.45 -2.95 -9.29
CA VAL A 184 8.61 -3.97 -9.97
C VAL A 184 7.46 -3.31 -10.71
N SER A 185 6.73 -4.07 -11.53
CA SER A 185 5.49 -3.63 -12.13
C SER A 185 4.29 -4.34 -11.51
N VAL A 186 3.22 -3.57 -11.30
CA VAL A 186 1.93 -4.05 -10.79
C VAL A 186 0.86 -3.77 -11.83
N LYS A 187 0.09 -4.79 -12.15
CA LYS A 187 -1.12 -4.69 -12.98
C LYS A 187 -2.31 -4.43 -12.08
N VAL A 188 -2.93 -3.27 -12.24
CA VAL A 188 -4.19 -2.92 -11.58
C VAL A 188 -5.31 -3.69 -12.28
N GLN A 189 -6.02 -4.52 -11.52
CA GLN A 189 -7.11 -5.35 -12.03
C GLN A 189 -8.38 -4.50 -12.23
N GLU A 190 -9.36 -5.02 -12.95
CA GLU A 190 -10.74 -4.54 -12.83
C GLU A 190 -11.17 -4.76 -11.38
N ASN A 191 -11.64 -3.70 -10.73
CA ASN A 191 -11.79 -3.71 -9.27
C ASN A 191 -12.87 -2.72 -8.79
N ASN A 192 -13.26 -2.87 -7.52
CA ASN A 192 -14.19 -1.96 -6.84
C ASN A 192 -13.46 -0.92 -5.96
N SER A 193 -12.14 -0.94 -5.88
CA SER A 193 -11.40 -0.01 -5.02
C SER A 193 -11.62 1.42 -5.47
N ILE A 194 -12.08 2.27 -4.55
CA ILE A 194 -12.27 3.70 -4.80
C ILE A 194 -10.94 4.35 -5.18
N MET A 195 -9.86 4.03 -4.45
CA MET A 195 -8.55 4.60 -4.72
C MET A 195 -8.02 4.23 -6.12
N LEU A 196 -8.28 3.02 -6.59
CA LEU A 196 -7.70 2.51 -7.84
C LEU A 196 -8.67 2.57 -9.03
N SER A 197 -9.87 3.12 -8.86
CA SER A 197 -10.95 3.09 -9.85
C SER A 197 -10.55 3.64 -11.23
N THR A 198 -9.76 4.73 -11.28
CA THR A 198 -9.30 5.33 -12.55
C THR A 198 -8.06 4.64 -13.12
N LEU A 199 -7.45 3.73 -12.37
CA LEU A 199 -6.21 3.05 -12.73
C LEU A 199 -6.44 1.63 -13.26
N ALA A 200 -7.67 1.12 -13.27
CA ALA A 200 -8.01 -0.21 -13.74
C ALA A 200 -7.47 -0.48 -15.15
N GLY A 201 -6.91 -1.67 -15.37
CA GLY A 201 -6.30 -2.08 -16.64
C GLY A 201 -4.88 -1.56 -16.88
N SER A 202 -4.37 -0.64 -16.05
CA SER A 202 -3.00 -0.15 -16.18
C SER A 202 -1.96 -1.13 -15.60
N THR A 203 -0.72 -0.99 -16.06
CA THR A 203 0.46 -1.67 -15.53
C THR A 203 1.49 -0.61 -15.15
N LEU A 204 1.78 -0.45 -13.87
CA LEU A 204 2.55 0.67 -13.35
C LEU A 204 3.77 0.19 -12.57
N GLY A 205 4.85 0.95 -12.67
CA GLY A 205 6.08 0.73 -11.91
C GLY A 205 5.94 1.19 -10.46
N VAL A 206 6.53 0.44 -9.54
CA VAL A 206 6.45 0.74 -8.11
C VAL A 206 7.60 0.13 -7.33
N TRP A 207 8.02 0.79 -6.25
CA TRP A 207 9.02 0.28 -5.33
C TRP A 207 8.43 -0.71 -4.33
N ILE A 208 9.22 -1.75 -4.01
CA ILE A 208 9.00 -2.66 -2.88
C ILE A 208 10.22 -2.69 -1.98
N SER A 209 10.01 -2.87 -0.67
CA SER A 209 11.09 -2.99 0.32
C SER A 209 10.56 -3.66 1.58
N HIS A 210 10.67 -5.00 1.67
CA HIS A 210 10.10 -5.78 2.78
C HIS A 210 10.73 -7.16 2.94
N GLY A 211 10.74 -7.68 4.17
CA GLY A 211 11.16 -9.03 4.52
C GLY A 211 9.99 -10.00 4.72
N GLU A 212 8.84 -9.48 5.10
CA GLU A 212 7.61 -10.21 5.42
C GLU A 212 6.46 -9.67 4.58
N GLY A 213 6.60 -9.73 3.25
CA GLY A 213 5.65 -9.15 2.28
C GLY A 213 4.76 -10.16 1.56
N LYS A 214 4.86 -11.44 1.92
CA LYS A 214 4.07 -12.49 1.28
C LYS A 214 2.65 -12.50 1.81
N PHE A 215 1.69 -12.22 0.93
CA PHE A 215 0.28 -12.53 1.19
C PHE A 215 0.10 -14.05 1.22
N ASN A 216 -0.27 -14.58 2.39
CA ASN A 216 -0.70 -15.96 2.57
C ASN A 216 -2.22 -15.96 2.70
N LEU A 217 -2.90 -16.43 1.65
CA LEU A 217 -4.35 -16.34 1.47
C LEU A 217 -4.96 -17.75 1.51
N PRO A 218 -5.53 -18.18 2.65
CA PRO A 218 -5.94 -19.57 2.85
C PRO A 218 -7.20 -20.01 2.08
N LYS A 219 -7.97 -19.06 1.52
CA LYS A 219 -9.17 -19.35 0.71
C LYS A 219 -8.83 -19.29 -0.78
N GLU A 220 -9.77 -19.75 -1.62
CA GLU A 220 -9.68 -19.62 -3.07
C GLU A 220 -9.58 -18.15 -3.51
N GLU A 221 -8.92 -17.89 -4.63
CA GLU A 221 -8.69 -16.56 -5.17
C GLU A 221 -9.96 -15.71 -5.25
N SER A 222 -11.07 -16.32 -5.66
CA SER A 222 -12.38 -15.66 -5.80
C SER A 222 -12.98 -15.14 -4.50
N ALA A 223 -12.45 -15.57 -3.34
CA ALA A 223 -12.88 -15.09 -2.04
C ALA A 223 -12.21 -13.74 -1.67
N TYR A 224 -11.25 -13.28 -2.47
CA TYR A 224 -10.49 -12.07 -2.20
C TYR A 224 -10.70 -11.05 -3.30
N ASN A 225 -10.82 -9.79 -2.91
CA ASN A 225 -10.83 -8.68 -3.83
C ASN A 225 -9.39 -8.23 -4.12
N ILE A 226 -8.71 -8.98 -5.01
CA ILE A 226 -7.33 -8.70 -5.43
C ILE A 226 -7.36 -7.59 -6.48
N VAL A 227 -7.06 -6.37 -6.07
CA VAL A 227 -7.14 -5.17 -6.91
C VAL A 227 -5.83 -4.84 -7.63
N GLY A 228 -4.73 -5.45 -7.22
CA GLY A 228 -3.44 -5.33 -7.89
C GLY A 228 -2.64 -6.62 -7.80
N LYS A 229 -2.06 -7.03 -8.93
CA LYS A 229 -1.19 -8.20 -9.03
C LYS A 229 0.19 -7.81 -9.52
N TYR A 230 1.24 -8.49 -9.04
CA TYR A 230 2.55 -8.40 -9.70
C TYR A 230 2.43 -8.85 -11.16
N ALA A 231 3.12 -8.15 -12.06
CA ALA A 231 2.95 -8.37 -13.50
C ALA A 231 3.37 -9.76 -13.99
N TYR A 232 4.23 -10.43 -13.25
CA TYR A 232 4.70 -11.79 -13.53
C TYR A 232 4.65 -12.64 -12.27
N GLU A 233 4.39 -13.92 -12.41
CA GLU A 233 4.23 -14.86 -11.30
C GLU A 233 5.53 -15.22 -10.61
N GLN A 234 6.59 -15.40 -11.42
CA GLN A 234 7.85 -15.90 -10.91
C GLN A 234 8.68 -14.78 -10.29
N TYR A 235 9.56 -15.17 -9.38
CA TYR A 235 10.59 -14.30 -8.84
C TYR A 235 11.52 -13.82 -9.98
N PRO A 236 11.99 -12.56 -10.02
CA PRO A 236 11.84 -11.54 -8.97
C PRO A 236 10.63 -10.61 -9.13
N ALA A 237 9.77 -10.78 -10.11
CA ALA A 237 8.65 -9.88 -10.35
C ALA A 237 7.53 -10.06 -9.33
N ASN A 238 7.26 -11.31 -8.86
CA ASN A 238 6.58 -11.56 -7.59
C ASN A 238 7.66 -11.73 -6.51
N PRO A 239 8.08 -10.63 -5.85
CA PRO A 239 9.33 -10.62 -5.08
C PRO A 239 9.23 -11.38 -3.76
N ASN A 240 8.03 -11.55 -3.27
CA ASN A 240 7.74 -12.16 -1.96
C ASN A 240 7.11 -13.55 -2.07
N GLY A 241 6.68 -13.97 -3.27
CA GLY A 241 6.01 -15.23 -3.51
C GLY A 241 4.57 -15.24 -3.00
N SER A 242 3.89 -14.09 -3.03
CA SER A 242 2.49 -13.94 -2.64
C SER A 242 1.57 -14.86 -3.42
N ASP A 243 0.60 -15.44 -2.71
CA ASP A 243 -0.45 -16.25 -3.33
C ASP A 243 -1.21 -15.41 -4.35
N TYR A 244 -1.58 -16.02 -5.49
CA TYR A 244 -2.30 -15.40 -6.61
C TYR A 244 -1.60 -14.16 -7.19
N ASN A 245 -0.28 -14.02 -7.00
CA ASN A 245 0.50 -12.82 -7.35
C ASN A 245 0.04 -11.54 -6.68
N THR A 246 -0.63 -11.63 -5.56
CA THR A 246 -1.24 -10.51 -4.86
C THR A 246 -0.19 -9.46 -4.47
N ALA A 247 -0.41 -8.24 -4.95
CA ALA A 247 0.32 -7.05 -4.54
C ALA A 247 -0.56 -6.12 -3.69
N MET A 248 -1.87 -6.11 -3.97
CA MET A 248 -2.86 -5.24 -3.33
C MET A 248 -4.18 -5.96 -3.13
N LEU A 249 -4.79 -5.77 -1.94
CA LEU A 249 -6.14 -6.21 -1.61
C LEU A 249 -7.00 -5.02 -1.22
N CYS A 250 -8.29 -5.13 -1.47
CA CYS A 250 -9.29 -4.18 -0.98
C CYS A 250 -10.42 -4.92 -0.28
N ASP A 251 -11.08 -4.26 0.65
CA ASP A 251 -12.29 -4.78 1.27
C ASP A 251 -13.47 -4.84 0.27
N THR A 252 -14.56 -5.47 0.66
CA THR A 252 -15.75 -5.62 -0.18
C THR A 252 -16.44 -4.29 -0.49
N THR A 253 -16.26 -3.27 0.36
CA THR A 253 -16.83 -1.93 0.15
C THR A 253 -16.02 -1.06 -0.80
N GLY A 254 -14.79 -1.45 -1.15
CA GLY A 254 -13.88 -0.66 -1.97
C GLY A 254 -13.17 0.49 -1.25
N ARG A 255 -13.39 0.66 0.05
CA ARG A 255 -12.91 1.80 0.84
C ARG A 255 -11.57 1.56 1.56
N HIS A 256 -11.25 0.32 1.87
CA HIS A 256 -10.10 -0.02 2.68
C HIS A 256 -9.10 -0.83 1.87
N LEU A 257 -8.00 -0.19 1.49
CA LEU A 257 -6.96 -0.74 0.61
C LEU A 257 -5.73 -1.13 1.41
N VAL A 258 -5.12 -2.27 1.09
CA VAL A 258 -3.77 -2.63 1.55
C VAL A 258 -2.87 -2.95 0.37
N THR A 259 -1.62 -2.54 0.48
CA THR A 259 -0.61 -2.78 -0.54
C THR A 259 0.77 -3.00 0.08
N MET A 260 1.51 -3.98 -0.41
CA MET A 260 2.92 -4.12 -0.04
C MET A 260 3.83 -3.17 -0.83
N PRO A 261 3.61 -2.95 -2.14
CA PRO A 261 4.29 -1.90 -2.88
C PRO A 261 4.03 -0.48 -2.34
N HIS A 262 5.05 0.37 -2.42
CA HIS A 262 5.06 1.76 -1.95
C HIS A 262 4.57 2.73 -3.03
N ILE A 263 3.25 2.89 -3.17
CA ILE A 263 2.66 3.81 -4.14
C ILE A 263 2.97 5.27 -3.78
N GLU A 264 3.08 5.62 -2.50
CA GLU A 264 3.43 6.95 -2.00
C GLU A 264 4.86 7.37 -2.34
N ARG A 265 5.74 6.39 -2.61
CA ARG A 265 7.13 6.61 -3.04
C ARG A 265 7.31 6.55 -4.55
N SER A 266 6.21 6.46 -5.28
CA SER A 266 6.23 6.30 -6.74
C SER A 266 5.35 7.36 -7.45
N THR A 267 5.03 8.47 -6.77
CA THR A 267 4.10 9.50 -7.25
C THR A 267 4.71 10.48 -8.25
N PHE A 268 6.03 10.51 -8.39
CA PHE A 268 6.71 11.38 -9.34
C PHE A 268 7.52 10.58 -10.36
N GLN A 269 7.66 11.12 -11.59
CA GLN A 269 8.47 10.50 -12.63
C GLN A 269 9.89 10.15 -12.15
N TRP A 270 10.53 11.07 -11.48
CA TRP A 270 11.90 10.92 -10.98
C TRP A 270 12.05 9.95 -9.80
N ASN A 271 10.93 9.49 -9.20
CA ASN A 271 10.96 8.41 -8.22
C ASN A 271 11.13 7.02 -8.86
N TRP A 272 10.79 6.85 -10.13
CA TRP A 272 10.85 5.55 -10.77
C TRP A 272 12.27 5.18 -11.16
N ALA A 273 12.67 3.93 -10.96
CA ALA A 273 13.97 3.42 -11.41
C ALA A 273 14.05 3.33 -12.94
N ASN A 274 12.93 3.12 -13.61
CA ASN A 274 12.79 3.13 -15.05
C ASN A 274 11.47 3.78 -15.44
N TYR A 275 11.50 4.87 -16.20
CA TYR A 275 10.32 5.57 -16.69
C TYR A 275 10.35 5.60 -18.23
N PRO A 276 9.20 5.54 -18.93
CA PRO A 276 9.19 5.57 -20.40
C PRO A 276 9.87 6.83 -20.97
N ASN A 277 10.87 6.62 -21.82
CA ASN A 277 11.68 7.72 -22.37
C ASN A 277 10.92 8.73 -23.22
N ASN A 278 9.74 8.36 -23.69
CA ASN A 278 8.86 9.21 -24.50
C ASN A 278 7.84 10.02 -23.67
N ARG A 279 7.96 9.99 -22.34
CA ARG A 279 7.09 10.73 -21.41
C ARG A 279 7.89 11.68 -20.54
N HIS A 280 7.29 12.86 -20.27
CA HIS A 280 7.85 13.90 -19.41
C HIS A 280 6.76 14.40 -18.47
N ASP A 281 6.40 13.53 -17.52
CA ASP A 281 5.28 13.75 -16.62
C ASP A 281 5.75 14.47 -15.33
N GLU A 282 4.96 15.38 -14.80
CA GLU A 282 5.21 15.99 -13.48
C GLU A 282 4.95 15.00 -12.37
N VAL A 283 3.90 14.19 -12.53
CA VAL A 283 3.47 13.14 -11.59
C VAL A 283 3.25 11.83 -12.31
N THR A 284 3.09 10.75 -11.56
CA THR A 284 2.73 9.45 -12.12
C THR A 284 1.26 9.13 -11.81
N PRO A 285 0.66 8.12 -12.45
CA PRO A 285 -0.71 7.72 -12.15
C PRO A 285 -0.97 7.35 -10.68
N TRP A 286 0.06 6.98 -9.91
CA TRP A 286 -0.12 6.66 -8.49
C TRP A 286 -0.64 7.82 -7.64
N LEU A 287 -0.43 9.07 -8.05
CA LEU A 287 -1.03 10.21 -7.36
C LEU A 287 -2.56 10.19 -7.49
N GLU A 288 -3.10 9.72 -8.61
CA GLU A 288 -4.56 9.65 -8.80
C GLU A 288 -5.24 8.74 -7.77
N ALA A 289 -4.57 7.72 -7.25
CA ALA A 289 -5.12 6.90 -6.19
C ALA A 289 -5.52 7.73 -4.95
N PHE A 290 -4.66 8.67 -4.55
CA PHE A 290 -4.94 9.59 -3.44
C PHE A 290 -5.98 10.65 -3.82
N VAL A 291 -5.97 11.12 -5.07
CA VAL A 291 -6.97 12.06 -5.59
C VAL A 291 -8.37 11.43 -5.62
N ASN A 292 -8.47 10.16 -6.02
CA ASN A 292 -9.74 9.42 -5.99
C ASN A 292 -10.30 9.30 -4.57
N ALA A 293 -9.41 9.01 -3.59
CA ALA A 293 -9.79 8.99 -2.17
C ALA A 293 -10.33 10.36 -1.74
N ARG A 294 -9.65 11.47 -2.09
CA ARG A 294 -10.10 12.83 -1.75
C ARG A 294 -11.46 13.14 -2.36
N LYS A 295 -11.63 12.89 -3.66
CA LYS A 295 -12.91 13.14 -4.35
C LYS A 295 -14.05 12.38 -3.70
N TRP A 296 -13.81 11.13 -3.33
CA TRP A 296 -14.81 10.33 -2.62
C TRP A 296 -15.15 10.90 -1.23
N CYS A 297 -14.14 11.31 -0.45
CA CYS A 297 -14.35 11.94 0.85
C CYS A 297 -15.15 13.25 0.75
N GLU A 298 -14.91 14.06 -0.29
CA GLU A 298 -15.66 15.32 -0.50
C GLU A 298 -17.15 15.09 -0.73
N VAL A 299 -17.49 14.05 -1.50
CA VAL A 299 -18.90 13.72 -1.80
C VAL A 299 -19.61 13.07 -0.61
N ASN A 300 -18.87 12.32 0.23
CA ASN A 300 -19.41 11.55 1.35
C ASN A 300 -19.22 12.25 2.72
N LYS A 301 -18.79 13.51 2.73
CA LYS A 301 -18.64 14.30 3.96
C LYS A 301 -20.01 14.48 4.61
N LYS A 302 -20.13 14.05 5.87
CA LYS A 302 -21.32 14.30 6.71
C LYS A 302 -21.25 15.66 7.39
#